data_2f8b1a636da200919a918e67ee08b22b
#
_entry.id   2f8b1a636da200919a918e67ee08b22b
#
_cell.length_a   1.000
_cell.length_b   1.000
_cell.length_c   1.000
_cell.angle_alpha   90.00
_cell.angle_beta   90.00
_cell.angle_gamma   90.00
#
_symmetry.space_group_name_H-M   'P 1'
#
loop_
_entity.id
_entity.type
_entity.pdbx_description
1 polymer ?
#
loop_
_entity_poly.entity_id
_entity_poly.type
_entity_poly.pdbx_seq_one_letter_code
_entity_poly.pdbx_strand_id
1 'polypeptide(L)'
;MTRDPEILTAKHDLFFAELAKHGQITRATTAAGIDRSHAYKLRDSDPVFGERWSIALETYVDTLEAAAHQRAVEGTDKGVWHQGEQVGTERQYSDTLLLAMLKAKRKREDGDASKIELTGADGGPVKVEESPIEIARTIAFALALGLREKAAQEADGSDLA
;
A
#
# COMPACT_ATOMS: atom_id res chain seq x y z
N MET A 1 19.11 -20.25 -38.16
CA MET A 1 17.63 -20.25 -38.02
C MET A 1 17.20 -18.83 -37.86
N THR A 2 16.79 -18.18 -38.92
CA THR A 2 16.30 -16.79 -38.93
C THR A 2 14.94 -16.82 -38.21
N ARG A 3 14.85 -16.23 -37.03
CA ARG A 3 13.54 -16.05 -36.36
C ARG A 3 12.75 -15.07 -37.19
N ASP A 4 11.61 -15.51 -37.69
CA ASP A 4 10.70 -14.70 -38.47
C ASP A 4 10.18 -13.53 -37.59
N PRO A 5 10.40 -12.26 -37.95
CA PRO A 5 10.03 -11.11 -37.13
C PRO A 5 8.53 -11.05 -36.83
N GLU A 6 7.69 -11.53 -37.74
CA GLU A 6 6.24 -11.60 -37.54
C GLU A 6 5.86 -12.57 -36.40
N ILE A 7 6.51 -13.75 -36.35
CA ILE A 7 6.27 -14.73 -35.29
C ILE A 7 6.74 -14.18 -33.94
N LEU A 8 7.82 -13.42 -33.90
CA LEU A 8 8.31 -12.81 -32.66
C LEU A 8 7.35 -11.75 -32.14
N THR A 9 6.84 -10.90 -33.03
CA THR A 9 5.84 -9.87 -32.70
C THR A 9 4.57 -10.51 -32.17
N ALA A 10 4.04 -11.54 -32.83
CA ALA A 10 2.85 -12.26 -32.39
C ALA A 10 3.02 -12.89 -30.99
N LYS A 11 4.21 -13.42 -30.67
CA LYS A 11 4.51 -13.94 -29.33
C LYS A 11 4.54 -12.84 -28.28
N HIS A 12 5.12 -11.69 -28.59
CA HIS A 12 5.12 -10.55 -27.67
C HIS A 12 3.69 -10.03 -27.44
N ASP A 13 2.88 -9.92 -28.46
CA ASP A 13 1.49 -9.49 -28.35
C ASP A 13 0.67 -10.44 -27.47
N LEU A 14 0.83 -11.75 -27.66
CA LEU A 14 0.18 -12.76 -26.84
C LEU A 14 0.66 -12.68 -25.37
N PHE A 15 1.96 -12.46 -25.17
CA PHE A 15 2.53 -12.28 -23.83
C PHE A 15 1.88 -11.09 -23.11
N PHE A 16 1.79 -9.92 -23.75
CA PHE A 16 1.19 -8.73 -23.14
C PHE A 16 -0.32 -8.89 -22.91
N ALA A 17 -1.03 -9.51 -23.84
CA ALA A 17 -2.45 -9.81 -23.68
C ALA A 17 -2.73 -10.71 -22.45
N GLU A 18 -1.95 -11.78 -22.29
CA GLU A 18 -2.07 -12.67 -21.13
C GLU A 18 -1.59 -12.00 -19.82
N LEU A 19 -0.59 -11.14 -19.89
CA LEU A 19 -0.11 -10.38 -18.75
C LEU A 19 -1.17 -9.37 -18.27
N ALA A 20 -1.78 -8.64 -19.19
CA ALA A 20 -2.88 -7.71 -18.90
C ALA A 20 -4.11 -8.39 -18.31
N LYS A 21 -4.37 -9.64 -18.72
CA LYS A 21 -5.53 -10.41 -18.26
C LYS A 21 -5.35 -11.02 -16.88
N HIS A 22 -4.14 -11.45 -16.54
CA HIS A 22 -3.91 -12.27 -15.34
C HIS A 22 -2.84 -11.71 -14.39
N GLY A 23 -2.03 -10.75 -14.79
CA GLY A 23 -0.94 -10.18 -13.99
C GLY A 23 0.19 -11.17 -13.66
N GLN A 24 0.16 -12.38 -14.23
CA GLN A 24 1.06 -13.46 -13.87
C GLN A 24 2.09 -13.69 -14.99
N ILE A 25 3.32 -13.28 -14.74
CA ILE A 25 4.43 -13.37 -15.71
C ILE A 25 4.66 -14.83 -16.17
N THR A 26 4.65 -15.79 -15.24
CA THR A 26 4.86 -17.19 -15.57
C THR A 26 3.78 -17.71 -16.52
N ARG A 27 2.53 -17.35 -16.30
CA ARG A 27 1.41 -17.75 -17.17
C ARG A 27 1.53 -17.10 -18.56
N ALA A 28 1.82 -15.81 -18.60
CA ALA A 28 1.98 -15.05 -19.84
C ALA A 28 3.16 -15.60 -20.68
N THR A 29 4.31 -15.91 -20.04
CA THR A 29 5.46 -16.48 -20.73
C THR A 29 5.20 -17.90 -21.26
N THR A 30 4.48 -18.73 -20.50
CA THR A 30 4.09 -20.07 -20.93
C THR A 30 3.14 -20.02 -22.11
N ALA A 31 2.12 -19.16 -22.07
CA ALA A 31 1.15 -19.02 -23.15
C ALA A 31 1.80 -18.51 -24.44
N ALA A 32 2.72 -17.56 -24.35
CA ALA A 32 3.43 -16.99 -25.50
C ALA A 32 4.60 -17.87 -26.01
N GLY A 33 4.97 -18.91 -25.28
CA GLY A 33 6.14 -19.72 -25.61
C GLY A 33 7.44 -18.93 -25.58
N ILE A 34 7.59 -18.03 -24.58
CA ILE A 34 8.77 -17.22 -24.33
C ILE A 34 9.41 -17.71 -23.02
N ASP A 35 10.75 -17.83 -23.01
CA ASP A 35 11.45 -18.12 -21.77
C ASP A 35 11.34 -16.96 -20.79
N ARG A 36 11.09 -17.27 -19.50
CA ARG A 36 10.90 -16.26 -18.46
C ARG A 36 12.11 -15.34 -18.28
N SER A 37 13.31 -15.92 -18.28
CA SER A 37 14.54 -15.14 -18.13
C SER A 37 14.77 -14.23 -19.35
N HIS A 38 14.37 -14.70 -20.54
CA HIS A 38 14.42 -13.90 -21.76
C HIS A 38 13.44 -12.72 -21.71
N ALA A 39 12.22 -12.93 -21.20
CA ALA A 39 11.24 -11.84 -21.03
C ALA A 39 11.74 -10.74 -20.09
N TYR A 40 12.38 -11.09 -18.97
CA TYR A 40 13.00 -10.09 -18.08
C TYR A 40 14.15 -9.34 -18.75
N LYS A 41 15.00 -10.04 -19.52
CA LYS A 41 16.10 -9.39 -20.26
C LYS A 41 15.56 -8.41 -21.30
N LEU A 42 14.48 -8.77 -22.03
CA LEU A 42 13.82 -7.87 -22.96
C LEU A 42 13.26 -6.65 -22.26
N ARG A 43 12.58 -6.81 -21.12
CA ARG A 43 12.07 -5.68 -20.33
C ARG A 43 13.16 -4.69 -19.97
N ASP A 44 14.35 -5.17 -19.60
CA ASP A 44 15.45 -4.35 -19.12
C ASP A 44 16.30 -3.76 -20.28
N SER A 45 16.33 -4.40 -21.45
CA SER A 45 17.15 -4.00 -22.61
C SER A 45 16.37 -3.29 -23.72
N ASP A 46 15.07 -3.49 -23.81
CA ASP A 46 14.19 -2.89 -24.82
C ASP A 46 13.16 -1.96 -24.16
N PRO A 47 13.32 -0.63 -24.27
CA PRO A 47 12.41 0.33 -23.67
C PRO A 47 10.94 0.19 -24.12
N VAL A 48 10.71 -0.19 -25.39
CA VAL A 48 9.35 -0.38 -25.93
C VAL A 48 8.70 -1.60 -25.28
N PHE A 49 9.45 -2.69 -25.14
CA PHE A 49 8.96 -3.87 -24.44
C PHE A 49 8.70 -3.58 -22.96
N GLY A 50 9.58 -2.83 -22.30
CA GLY A 50 9.43 -2.41 -20.90
C GLY A 50 8.21 -1.53 -20.68
N GLU A 51 7.93 -0.57 -21.57
CA GLU A 51 6.74 0.27 -21.51
C GLU A 51 5.47 -0.56 -21.68
N ARG A 52 5.39 -1.42 -22.71
CA ARG A 52 4.25 -2.32 -22.93
C ARG A 52 4.03 -3.28 -21.75
N TRP A 53 5.10 -3.71 -21.08
CA TRP A 53 5.02 -4.50 -19.86
C TRP A 53 4.33 -3.74 -18.72
N SER A 54 4.73 -2.49 -18.51
CA SER A 54 4.13 -1.62 -17.47
C SER A 54 2.65 -1.39 -17.76
N ILE A 55 2.29 -1.03 -18.99
CA ILE A 55 0.90 -0.83 -19.42
C ILE A 55 0.06 -2.10 -19.19
N ALA A 56 0.60 -3.28 -19.52
CA ALA A 56 -0.12 -4.54 -19.30
C ALA A 56 -0.40 -4.82 -17.82
N LEU A 57 0.56 -4.51 -16.93
CA LEU A 57 0.35 -4.64 -15.49
C LEU A 57 -0.63 -3.61 -14.93
N GLU A 58 -0.58 -2.37 -15.40
CA GLU A 58 -1.55 -1.33 -15.03
C GLU A 58 -2.98 -1.74 -15.44
N THR A 59 -3.16 -2.23 -16.67
CA THR A 59 -4.44 -2.76 -17.14
C THR A 59 -4.98 -3.88 -16.25
N TYR A 60 -4.10 -4.75 -15.75
CA TYR A 60 -4.48 -5.78 -14.80
C TYR A 60 -4.91 -5.20 -13.45
N VAL A 61 -4.19 -4.21 -12.94
CA VAL A 61 -4.53 -3.51 -11.68
C VAL A 61 -5.90 -2.85 -11.80
N ASP A 62 -6.19 -2.16 -12.92
CA ASP A 62 -7.50 -1.56 -13.19
C ASP A 62 -8.63 -2.58 -13.15
N THR A 63 -8.38 -3.78 -13.70
CA THR A 63 -9.37 -4.90 -13.64
C THR A 63 -9.65 -5.35 -12.21
N LEU A 64 -8.60 -5.41 -11.36
CA LEU A 64 -8.76 -5.74 -9.94
C LEU A 64 -9.49 -4.64 -9.17
N GLU A 65 -9.16 -3.37 -9.45
CA GLU A 65 -9.84 -2.23 -8.84
C GLU A 65 -11.34 -2.21 -9.24
N ALA A 66 -11.66 -2.46 -10.50
CA ALA A 66 -13.04 -2.57 -10.97
C ALA A 66 -13.80 -3.71 -10.27
N ALA A 67 -13.19 -4.88 -10.14
CA ALA A 67 -13.79 -6.02 -9.44
C ALA A 67 -13.98 -5.76 -7.94
N ALA A 68 -13.04 -5.05 -7.31
CA ALA A 68 -13.16 -4.64 -5.92
C ALA A 68 -14.27 -3.61 -5.72
N HIS A 69 -14.35 -2.62 -6.60
CA HIS A 69 -15.41 -1.61 -6.62
C HIS A 69 -16.79 -2.27 -6.76
N GLN A 70 -16.94 -3.16 -7.72
CA GLN A 70 -18.20 -3.89 -7.93
C GLN A 70 -18.65 -4.61 -6.65
N ARG A 71 -17.74 -5.34 -5.97
CA ARG A 71 -18.07 -6.05 -4.73
C ARG A 71 -18.34 -5.15 -3.54
N ALA A 72 -17.63 -4.03 -3.45
CA ALA A 72 -17.73 -3.12 -2.32
C ALA A 72 -18.93 -2.18 -2.43
N VAL A 73 -19.23 -1.66 -3.63
CA VAL A 73 -20.20 -0.58 -3.85
C VAL A 73 -21.48 -1.09 -4.48
N GLU A 74 -21.39 -1.91 -5.52
CA GLU A 74 -22.56 -2.45 -6.21
C GLU A 74 -23.12 -3.69 -5.53
N GLY A 75 -22.25 -4.44 -4.83
CA GLY A 75 -22.58 -5.68 -4.17
C GLY A 75 -22.64 -6.88 -5.14
N THR A 76 -22.72 -8.06 -4.58
CA THR A 76 -22.88 -9.32 -5.31
C THR A 76 -24.13 -10.04 -4.86
N ASP A 77 -24.88 -10.59 -5.80
CA ASP A 77 -26.09 -11.32 -5.50
C ASP A 77 -25.76 -12.74 -5.01
N LYS A 78 -26.25 -13.08 -3.82
CA LYS A 78 -26.13 -14.40 -3.22
C LYS A 78 -27.48 -15.08 -3.17
N GLY A 79 -27.57 -16.29 -3.71
CA GLY A 79 -28.78 -17.09 -3.63
C GLY A 79 -29.11 -17.48 -2.18
N VAL A 80 -30.35 -17.25 -1.78
CA VAL A 80 -30.92 -17.77 -0.52
C VAL A 80 -31.61 -19.09 -0.81
N TRP A 81 -31.17 -20.15 -0.15
CA TRP A 81 -31.64 -21.50 -0.38
C TRP A 81 -32.46 -22.03 0.82
N HIS A 82 -33.60 -22.66 0.55
CA HIS A 82 -34.39 -23.34 1.55
C HIS A 82 -34.76 -24.72 1.01
N GLN A 83 -34.48 -25.78 1.76
CA GLN A 83 -34.78 -27.19 1.41
C GLN A 83 -34.25 -27.62 0.02
N GLY A 84 -33.11 -27.03 -0.45
CA GLY A 84 -32.51 -27.34 -1.75
C GLY A 84 -33.04 -26.53 -2.93
N GLU A 85 -34.03 -25.66 -2.71
CA GLU A 85 -34.53 -24.72 -3.71
C GLU A 85 -34.09 -23.28 -3.43
N GLN A 86 -33.80 -22.53 -4.49
CA GLN A 86 -33.48 -21.12 -4.35
C GLN A 86 -34.76 -20.32 -4.15
N VAL A 87 -34.96 -19.81 -2.94
CA VAL A 87 -36.18 -19.08 -2.55
C VAL A 87 -36.04 -17.56 -2.70
N GLY A 88 -34.83 -17.07 -2.93
CA GLY A 88 -34.61 -15.65 -3.10
C GLY A 88 -33.13 -15.29 -3.43
N THR A 89 -32.86 -14.01 -3.48
CA THR A 89 -31.52 -13.47 -3.69
C THR A 89 -31.30 -12.32 -2.70
N GLU A 90 -30.17 -12.33 -2.02
CA GLU A 90 -29.73 -11.28 -1.12
C GLU A 90 -28.51 -10.58 -1.72
N ARG A 91 -28.50 -9.25 -1.72
CA ARG A 91 -27.35 -8.47 -2.16
C ARG A 91 -26.37 -8.30 -1.02
N GLN A 92 -25.15 -8.82 -1.20
CA GLN A 92 -24.07 -8.71 -0.24
C GLN A 92 -23.05 -7.68 -0.68
N TYR A 93 -22.64 -6.83 0.26
CA TYR A 93 -21.58 -5.84 0.10
C TYR A 93 -20.34 -6.25 0.88
N SER A 94 -19.19 -5.66 0.57
CA SER A 94 -17.95 -5.92 1.30
C SER A 94 -17.43 -4.65 1.95
N ASP A 95 -17.81 -4.42 3.20
CA ASP A 95 -17.34 -3.26 4.00
C ASP A 95 -15.83 -3.27 4.15
N THR A 96 -15.22 -4.44 4.26
CA THR A 96 -13.75 -4.58 4.35
C THR A 96 -13.06 -4.08 3.08
N LEU A 97 -13.58 -4.43 1.89
CA LEU A 97 -13.06 -3.91 0.62
C LEU A 97 -13.29 -2.41 0.49
N LEU A 98 -14.47 -1.92 0.86
CA LEU A 98 -14.81 -0.50 0.83
C LEU A 98 -13.82 0.31 1.70
N LEU A 99 -13.57 -0.13 2.92
CA LEU A 99 -12.61 0.50 3.82
C LEU A 99 -11.19 0.45 3.28
N ALA A 100 -10.77 -0.67 2.66
CA ALA A 100 -9.45 -0.79 2.04
C ALA A 100 -9.29 0.17 0.87
N MET A 101 -10.29 0.29 -0.01
CA MET A 101 -10.29 1.22 -1.15
C MET A 101 -10.26 2.68 -0.68
N LEU A 102 -11.05 3.03 0.33
CA LEU A 102 -11.04 4.39 0.91
C LEU A 102 -9.69 4.74 1.52
N LYS A 103 -9.06 3.80 2.23
CA LYS A 103 -7.71 4.00 2.78
C LYS A 103 -6.66 4.17 1.67
N ALA A 104 -6.73 3.35 0.62
CA ALA A 104 -5.81 3.44 -0.52
C ALA A 104 -5.97 4.78 -1.27
N LYS A 105 -7.21 5.24 -1.47
CA LYS A 105 -7.50 6.53 -2.11
C LYS A 105 -6.97 7.70 -1.27
N ARG A 106 -7.26 7.73 0.01
CA ARG A 106 -6.76 8.78 0.91
C ARG A 106 -5.24 8.82 0.95
N LYS A 107 -4.58 7.66 0.99
CA LYS A 107 -3.12 7.58 0.93
C LYS A 107 -2.55 8.17 -0.38
N ARG A 108 -3.25 8.00 -1.51
CA ARG A 108 -2.86 8.62 -2.79
C ARG A 108 -3.09 10.13 -2.81
N GLU A 109 -4.16 10.63 -2.19
CA GLU A 109 -4.51 12.07 -2.13
C GLU A 109 -3.63 12.84 -1.13
N ASP A 110 -3.36 12.27 0.05
CA ASP A 110 -2.58 12.89 1.13
C ASP A 110 -1.05 12.80 0.88
N GLY A 111 -0.64 12.20 -0.22
CA GLY A 111 0.74 11.77 -0.46
C GLY A 111 1.08 10.58 0.42
N ASP A 112 2.16 9.91 0.11
CA ASP A 112 2.70 8.86 0.96
C ASP A 112 3.22 9.53 2.24
N ALA A 113 2.35 9.66 3.25
CA ALA A 113 2.81 9.86 4.61
C ALA A 113 3.55 8.59 5.01
N SER A 114 4.63 8.32 4.28
CA SER A 114 5.62 7.33 4.62
C SER A 114 5.99 7.65 6.06
N LYS A 115 5.87 6.70 6.95
CA LYS A 115 6.60 6.72 8.20
C LYS A 115 8.03 7.04 7.82
N ILE A 116 8.42 8.31 7.95
CA ILE A 116 9.83 8.70 7.83
C ILE A 116 10.45 8.11 9.09
N GLU A 117 11.00 6.91 9.00
CA GLU A 117 11.95 6.43 9.99
C GLU A 117 13.18 7.33 9.85
N LEU A 118 13.23 8.36 10.69
CA LEU A 118 14.43 9.15 10.88
C LEU A 118 15.45 8.24 11.54
N THR A 119 16.25 7.57 10.73
CA THR A 119 17.44 6.85 11.20
C THR A 119 18.63 7.81 11.15
N GLY A 120 19.39 7.87 12.22
CA GLY A 120 20.67 8.57 12.25
C GLY A 120 21.71 7.93 11.32
N ALA A 121 22.88 8.52 11.20
CA ALA A 121 23.99 7.98 10.42
C ALA A 121 24.21 6.49 10.81
N ASP A 122 24.43 5.63 9.82
CA ASP A 122 24.64 4.18 9.95
C ASP A 122 23.43 3.39 10.48
N GLY A 123 22.19 3.91 10.32
CA GLY A 123 20.98 3.21 10.74
C GLY A 123 20.72 3.20 12.25
N GLY A 124 21.50 3.97 13.03
CA GLY A 124 21.32 4.13 14.45
C GLY A 124 20.22 5.12 14.83
N PRO A 125 19.89 5.26 16.13
CA PRO A 125 18.91 6.24 16.57
C PRO A 125 19.40 7.67 16.27
N VAL A 126 18.47 8.55 15.86
CA VAL A 126 18.76 9.98 15.69
C VAL A 126 19.23 10.54 17.02
N LYS A 127 20.47 10.99 17.09
CA LYS A 127 20.95 11.76 18.24
C LYS A 127 20.33 13.15 18.15
N VAL A 128 19.32 13.39 18.97
CA VAL A 128 18.82 14.74 19.21
C VAL A 128 19.85 15.40 20.13
N GLU A 129 20.71 16.23 19.58
CA GLU A 129 21.55 17.10 20.39
C GLU A 129 20.66 18.22 20.96
N GLU A 130 20.08 17.97 22.13
CA GLU A 130 19.47 19.04 22.91
C GLU A 130 20.57 20.03 23.28
N SER A 131 20.38 21.29 22.88
CA SER A 131 21.36 22.29 23.20
C SER A 131 21.45 22.42 24.73
N PRO A 132 22.62 22.70 25.33
CA PRO A 132 22.77 22.89 26.78
C PRO A 132 21.78 23.91 27.35
N ILE A 133 21.33 24.86 26.53
CA ILE A 133 20.34 25.87 26.89
C ILE A 133 18.92 25.25 27.00
N GLU A 134 18.57 24.30 26.14
CA GLU A 134 17.25 23.61 26.23
C GLU A 134 17.19 22.67 27.43
N ILE A 135 18.28 21.94 27.69
CA ILE A 135 18.40 21.11 28.91
C ILE A 135 18.29 22.00 30.16
N ALA A 136 18.99 23.14 30.20
CA ALA A 136 18.93 24.06 31.31
C ALA A 136 17.53 24.64 31.53
N ARG A 137 16.81 24.97 30.46
CA ARG A 137 15.40 25.43 30.52
C ARG A 137 14.47 24.37 31.09
N THR A 138 14.61 23.12 30.64
CA THR A 138 13.78 21.99 31.11
C THR A 138 14.02 21.74 32.61
N ILE A 139 15.28 21.75 33.07
CA ILE A 139 15.64 21.61 34.48
C ILE A 139 15.10 22.80 35.29
N ALA A 140 15.26 24.05 34.81
CA ALA A 140 14.76 25.23 35.51
C ALA A 140 13.23 25.20 35.64
N PHE A 141 12.52 24.77 34.60
CA PHE A 141 11.07 24.62 34.63
C PHE A 141 10.63 23.55 35.64
N ALA A 142 11.25 22.39 35.65
CA ALA A 142 10.94 21.32 36.59
C ALA A 142 11.20 21.72 38.04
N LEU A 143 12.31 22.43 38.30
CA LEU A 143 12.64 22.98 39.63
C LEU A 143 11.59 24.05 40.09
N ALA A 144 11.19 24.93 39.18
CA ALA A 144 10.17 25.95 39.48
C ALA A 144 8.80 25.32 39.82
N LEU A 145 8.43 24.26 39.11
CA LEU A 145 7.22 23.51 39.40
C LEU A 145 7.25 22.82 40.76
N GLY A 146 8.35 22.13 41.07
CA GLY A 146 8.55 21.46 42.38
C GLY A 146 8.57 22.43 43.55
N LEU A 147 9.19 23.62 43.40
CA LEU A 147 9.16 24.67 44.43
C LEU A 147 7.76 25.22 44.66
N ARG A 148 6.96 25.36 43.60
CA ARG A 148 5.58 25.84 43.67
C ARG A 148 4.64 24.83 44.34
N GLU A 149 4.82 23.54 44.08
CA GLU A 149 4.08 22.46 44.73
C GLU A 149 4.42 22.41 46.22
N LYS A 150 5.72 22.53 46.57
CA LYS A 150 6.17 22.55 47.95
C LYS A 150 5.61 23.75 48.74
N ALA A 151 5.63 24.95 48.15
CA ALA A 151 5.05 26.14 48.74
C ALA A 151 3.53 26.01 48.96
N ALA A 152 2.81 25.36 48.00
CA ALA A 152 1.39 25.09 48.12
C ALA A 152 1.09 24.11 49.29
N GLN A 153 1.91 23.08 49.46
CA GLN A 153 1.76 22.12 50.56
C GLN A 153 2.07 22.74 51.92
N GLU A 154 3.07 23.63 52.01
CA GLU A 154 3.43 24.32 53.25
C GLU A 154 2.31 25.36 53.62
N ALA A 155 1.62 25.99 52.64
CA ALA A 155 0.52 26.86 52.88
C ALA A 155 -0.75 26.13 53.39
N ASP A 156 -1.02 24.95 52.85
CA ASP A 156 -2.21 24.14 53.23
C ASP A 156 -2.00 23.46 54.62
N GLY A 157 -0.72 23.18 55.00
CA GLY A 157 -0.37 22.60 56.32
C GLY A 157 -0.39 23.60 57.48
N SER A 158 -0.44 24.93 57.23
CA SER A 158 -0.42 25.95 58.28
C SER A 158 -1.80 26.33 58.81
N ASP A 159 -2.88 25.93 58.13
CA ASP A 159 -4.28 26.21 58.54
C ASP A 159 -4.86 25.13 59.49
N LEU A 160 -4.07 24.12 59.91
CA LEU A 160 -4.50 23.02 60.78
C LEU A 160 -3.81 22.99 62.18
N ALA A 161 -3.18 24.09 62.60
CA ALA A 161 -2.56 24.20 63.90
C ALA A 161 -3.28 25.18 64.83
#